data_56a5a67f01aaca1612f7470c12a120f7
#
_entry.id   56a5a67f01aaca1612f7470c12a120f7
#
_cell.length_a   1.000
_cell.length_b   1.000
_cell.length_c   1.000
_cell.angle_alpha   90.00
_cell.angle_beta   90.00
_cell.angle_gamma   90.00
#
_symmetry.space_group_name_H-M   'P 1'
#
loop_
_entity.id
_entity.type
_entity.pdbx_description
1 polymer ?
#
loop_
_entity_poly.entity_id
_entity_poly.type
_entity_poly.pdbx_seq_one_letter_code
_entity_poly.pdbx_strand_id
1 'polypeptide(L)'
;MKKKNNISILGVAFLCCLFGTYQISAQEVGLQLYSLRNQFKTDVQGTLKLINDWGITKIEGGGSYGLPMEEYKKMLKDNSLEMVSVGAGYEDLQNDIEKVVQSAKTFGAKYVMCAWIPHDGNTFDIAKTKEATAVFNKAGKRLKEEGITLAYHAHGYEFRPYEDGTLFDYMAKNATHFAFEMDVYWVHHGGGDPLALLNSYPDKVVLLHLKDMEHGVKGNDTGHEDVETNVVLGTGQVDIAGVVKRAKELGIVEYMFIEDECSRVVEQVPNSLKFLESL
;
A
#
# COMPACT_ATOMS: atom_id res chain seq x y z
N MET A 1 -55.86 -40.87 -49.66
CA MET A 1 -54.38 -40.72 -49.43
C MET A 1 -54.15 -39.33 -48.87
N LYS A 2 -53.87 -39.24 -47.53
CA LYS A 2 -53.58 -37.97 -46.87
C LYS A 2 -52.06 -37.94 -46.60
N LYS A 3 -51.38 -36.93 -47.21
CA LYS A 3 -49.97 -36.63 -46.96
C LYS A 3 -49.84 -35.95 -45.57
N LYS A 4 -49.00 -36.51 -44.69
CA LYS A 4 -48.57 -35.88 -43.44
C LYS A 4 -47.36 -35.02 -43.75
N ASN A 5 -47.42 -33.73 -43.45
CA ASN A 5 -46.31 -32.81 -43.46
C ASN A 5 -45.58 -32.89 -42.11
N ASN A 6 -44.31 -33.31 -42.12
CA ASN A 6 -43.45 -33.22 -40.96
C ASN A 6 -42.80 -31.81 -40.92
N ILE A 7 -43.11 -31.05 -39.88
CA ILE A 7 -42.43 -29.78 -39.57
C ILE A 7 -41.26 -30.10 -38.62
N SER A 8 -40.05 -29.94 -39.14
CA SER A 8 -38.83 -30.01 -38.32
C SER A 8 -38.67 -28.67 -37.61
N ILE A 9 -38.74 -28.70 -36.29
CA ILE A 9 -38.40 -27.55 -35.44
C ILE A 9 -36.89 -27.54 -35.22
N LEU A 10 -36.23 -26.55 -35.85
CA LEU A 10 -34.80 -26.27 -35.62
C LEU A 10 -34.65 -25.53 -34.29
N GLY A 11 -34.14 -26.22 -33.28
CA GLY A 11 -33.83 -25.59 -32.00
C GLY A 11 -32.59 -24.70 -32.11
N VAL A 12 -32.77 -23.40 -32.00
CA VAL A 12 -31.67 -22.43 -31.86
C VAL A 12 -31.23 -22.44 -30.41
N ALA A 13 -30.08 -23.04 -30.13
CA ALA A 13 -29.45 -22.97 -28.83
C ALA A 13 -28.83 -21.56 -28.65
N PHE A 14 -29.40 -20.75 -27.79
CA PHE A 14 -28.89 -19.45 -27.39
C PHE A 14 -27.75 -19.67 -26.40
N LEU A 15 -26.50 -19.60 -26.89
CA LEU A 15 -25.29 -19.66 -26.06
C LEU A 15 -25.14 -18.30 -25.33
N CYS A 16 -25.66 -18.20 -24.11
CA CYS A 16 -25.41 -17.06 -23.22
C CYS A 16 -23.95 -17.05 -22.82
N CYS A 17 -23.11 -16.31 -23.51
CA CYS A 17 -21.79 -15.93 -23.03
C CYS A 17 -21.97 -15.03 -21.80
N LEU A 18 -21.79 -15.58 -20.61
CA LEU A 18 -21.61 -14.82 -19.38
C LEU A 18 -20.25 -14.11 -19.47
N PHE A 19 -20.25 -12.92 -20.07
CA PHE A 19 -19.14 -11.97 -19.84
C PHE A 19 -19.26 -11.52 -18.40
N GLY A 20 -18.49 -12.13 -17.49
CA GLY A 20 -18.24 -11.58 -16.20
C GLY A 20 -17.62 -10.19 -16.41
N THR A 21 -18.36 -9.14 -16.11
CA THR A 21 -17.81 -7.80 -16.00
C THR A 21 -16.89 -7.83 -14.79
N TYR A 22 -15.59 -7.94 -15.03
CA TYR A 22 -14.62 -7.56 -14.02
C TYR A 22 -14.88 -6.07 -13.77
N GLN A 23 -15.52 -5.74 -12.66
CA GLN A 23 -15.48 -4.39 -12.13
C GLN A 23 -14.03 -4.16 -11.72
N ILE A 24 -13.30 -3.42 -12.55
CA ILE A 24 -12.05 -2.82 -12.14
C ILE A 24 -12.47 -1.83 -11.05
N SER A 25 -12.19 -2.16 -9.79
CA SER A 25 -12.38 -1.22 -8.70
C SER A 25 -11.54 0.02 -9.03
N ALA A 26 -12.17 1.18 -9.04
CA ALA A 26 -11.41 2.42 -9.17
C ALA A 26 -10.44 2.46 -7.99
N GLN A 27 -9.16 2.67 -8.29
CA GLN A 27 -8.13 2.80 -7.26
C GLN A 27 -8.43 4.03 -6.42
N GLU A 28 -8.42 3.86 -5.10
CA GLU A 28 -8.74 4.95 -4.19
C GLU A 28 -7.45 5.58 -3.64
N VAL A 29 -7.41 6.92 -3.67
CA VAL A 29 -6.34 7.68 -3.03
C VAL A 29 -6.66 7.85 -1.55
N GLY A 30 -5.69 7.54 -0.70
CA GLY A 30 -5.78 7.67 0.75
C GLY A 30 -4.62 8.47 1.34
N LEU A 31 -4.52 8.44 2.64
CA LEU A 31 -3.44 9.10 3.39
C LEU A 31 -2.82 8.13 4.40
N GLN A 32 -1.48 8.04 4.40
CA GLN A 32 -0.74 7.45 5.51
C GLN A 32 -0.71 8.44 6.68
N LEU A 33 -1.31 8.04 7.82
CA LEU A 33 -1.50 8.94 8.98
C LEU A 33 -0.18 9.39 9.64
N TYR A 34 0.92 8.67 9.41
CA TYR A 34 2.23 9.10 9.89
C TYR A 34 2.68 10.44 9.32
N SER A 35 2.16 10.81 8.15
CA SER A 35 2.32 12.13 7.54
C SER A 35 1.91 13.26 8.50
N LEU A 36 0.86 13.04 9.27
CA LEU A 36 0.31 14.02 10.21
C LEU A 36 0.67 13.72 11.68
N ARG A 37 1.73 12.94 11.92
CA ARG A 37 2.15 12.53 13.28
C ARG A 37 2.33 13.70 14.25
N ASN A 38 2.73 14.86 13.76
CA ASN A 38 2.92 16.05 14.61
C ASN A 38 1.59 16.73 14.94
N GLN A 39 0.64 16.79 14.01
CA GLN A 39 -0.71 17.32 14.22
C GLN A 39 -1.50 16.44 15.20
N PHE A 40 -1.41 15.12 15.04
CA PHE A 40 -2.05 14.17 15.96
C PHE A 40 -1.55 14.26 17.40
N LYS A 41 -0.32 14.68 17.64
CA LYS A 41 0.20 14.92 19.00
C LYS A 41 -0.52 16.06 19.74
N THR A 42 -1.10 16.99 19.01
CA THR A 42 -1.70 18.22 19.56
C THR A 42 -3.22 18.20 19.51
N ASP A 43 -3.82 17.71 18.42
CA ASP A 43 -5.27 17.73 18.20
C ASP A 43 -5.70 16.56 17.30
N VAL A 44 -6.13 15.47 17.91
CA VAL A 44 -6.60 14.27 17.18
C VAL A 44 -7.89 14.59 16.40
N GLN A 45 -8.87 15.25 17.05
CA GLN A 45 -10.15 15.56 16.42
C GLN A 45 -10.00 16.52 15.24
N GLY A 46 -9.27 17.61 15.43
CA GLY A 46 -9.01 18.59 14.36
C GLY A 46 -8.21 17.99 13.20
N THR A 47 -7.25 17.08 13.49
CA THR A 47 -6.48 16.40 12.46
C THR A 47 -7.35 15.46 11.62
N LEU A 48 -8.23 14.67 12.23
CA LEU A 48 -9.17 13.81 11.51
C LEU A 48 -10.14 14.64 10.65
N LYS A 49 -10.62 15.77 11.19
CA LYS A 49 -11.45 16.70 10.43
C LYS A 49 -10.69 17.28 9.22
N LEU A 50 -9.44 17.67 9.40
CA LEU A 50 -8.58 18.19 8.33
C LEU A 50 -8.45 17.21 7.18
N ILE A 51 -8.23 15.92 7.47
CA ILE A 51 -8.16 14.86 6.47
C ILE A 51 -9.48 14.76 5.68
N ASN A 52 -10.62 14.78 6.39
CA ASN A 52 -11.94 14.78 5.75
C ASN A 52 -12.20 16.04 4.91
N ASP A 53 -11.76 17.20 5.38
CA ASP A 53 -11.89 18.48 4.66
C ASP A 53 -11.09 18.47 3.33
N TRP A 54 -10.05 17.65 3.22
CA TRP A 54 -9.33 17.39 1.97
C TRP A 54 -10.04 16.41 1.03
N GLY A 55 -11.16 15.82 1.44
CA GLY A 55 -11.92 14.84 0.68
C GLY A 55 -11.37 13.43 0.76
N ILE A 56 -10.38 13.17 1.60
CA ILE A 56 -9.81 11.83 1.82
C ILE A 56 -10.74 11.04 2.73
N THR A 57 -11.05 9.79 2.33
CA THR A 57 -11.88 8.87 3.12
C THR A 57 -11.18 7.58 3.50
N LYS A 58 -10.09 7.23 2.82
CA LYS A 58 -9.29 6.02 3.09
C LYS A 58 -8.00 6.40 3.77
N ILE A 59 -7.69 5.71 4.86
CA ILE A 59 -6.49 5.99 5.64
C ILE A 59 -5.75 4.70 5.96
N GLU A 60 -4.44 4.85 6.08
CA GLU A 60 -3.56 3.85 6.65
C GLU A 60 -2.95 4.38 7.95
N GLY A 61 -2.84 3.53 8.96
CA GLY A 61 -2.27 3.94 10.23
C GLY A 61 -2.37 2.86 11.29
N GLY A 62 -2.66 3.24 12.50
CA GLY A 62 -2.80 2.30 13.62
C GLY A 62 -2.74 3.04 14.95
N GLY A 63 -3.30 2.41 15.97
CA GLY A 63 -3.40 3.02 17.28
C GLY A 63 -4.50 4.08 17.38
N SER A 64 -4.67 4.62 18.59
CA SER A 64 -5.75 5.58 18.90
C SER A 64 -5.22 6.91 19.46
N TYR A 65 -3.93 7.16 19.34
CA TYR A 65 -3.27 8.37 19.88
C TYR A 65 -3.53 8.59 21.36
N GLY A 66 -3.66 7.48 22.14
CA GLY A 66 -3.93 7.51 23.57
C GLY A 66 -5.41 7.66 23.96
N LEU A 67 -6.31 7.75 23.00
CA LEU A 67 -7.75 7.77 23.24
C LEU A 67 -8.30 6.36 23.50
N PRO A 68 -9.42 6.24 24.24
CA PRO A 68 -10.19 5.01 24.28
C PRO A 68 -10.57 4.56 22.85
N MET A 69 -10.40 3.28 22.53
CA MET A 69 -10.56 2.78 21.17
C MET A 69 -11.96 3.07 20.58
N GLU A 70 -13.02 2.92 21.38
CA GLU A 70 -14.38 3.19 20.91
C GLU A 70 -14.63 4.68 20.63
N GLU A 71 -13.97 5.57 21.36
CA GLU A 71 -14.01 7.00 21.10
C GLU A 71 -13.30 7.32 19.79
N TYR A 72 -12.10 6.78 19.59
CA TYR A 72 -11.34 6.98 18.35
C TYR A 72 -12.10 6.44 17.12
N LYS A 73 -12.67 5.24 17.21
CA LYS A 73 -13.52 4.66 16.14
C LYS A 73 -14.75 5.56 15.84
N LYS A 74 -15.35 6.13 16.88
CA LYS A 74 -16.44 7.09 16.68
C LYS A 74 -15.95 8.33 15.94
N MET A 75 -14.80 8.89 16.31
CA MET A 75 -14.20 10.03 15.61
C MET A 75 -13.90 9.73 14.14
N LEU A 76 -13.36 8.54 13.83
CA LEU A 76 -13.15 8.10 12.44
C LEU A 76 -14.48 8.11 11.67
N LYS A 77 -15.52 7.49 12.24
CA LYS A 77 -16.85 7.42 11.62
C LYS A 77 -17.47 8.82 11.43
N ASP A 78 -17.38 9.68 12.43
CA ASP A 78 -17.92 11.06 12.38
C ASP A 78 -17.25 11.90 11.29
N ASN A 79 -15.99 11.56 10.94
CA ASN A 79 -15.23 12.20 9.86
C ASN A 79 -15.23 11.39 8.54
N SER A 80 -16.09 10.37 8.42
CA SER A 80 -16.18 9.52 7.22
C SER A 80 -14.85 8.85 6.81
N LEU A 81 -13.99 8.54 7.78
CA LEU A 81 -12.69 7.91 7.56
C LEU A 81 -12.77 6.40 7.79
N GLU A 82 -12.22 5.64 6.86
CA GLU A 82 -12.10 4.19 6.91
C GLU A 82 -10.62 3.80 6.98
N MET A 83 -10.23 3.11 8.07
CA MET A 83 -8.89 2.56 8.22
C MET A 83 -8.80 1.26 7.44
N VAL A 84 -8.31 1.31 6.20
CA VAL A 84 -8.25 0.14 5.31
C VAL A 84 -6.97 -0.68 5.47
N SER A 85 -5.94 -0.08 6.04
CA SER A 85 -4.66 -0.71 6.37
C SER A 85 -4.18 -0.28 7.75
N VAL A 86 -3.62 -1.22 8.52
CA VAL A 86 -3.04 -0.96 9.85
C VAL A 86 -1.58 -1.34 9.90
N GLY A 87 -0.76 -0.51 10.54
CA GLY A 87 0.66 -0.80 10.76
C GLY A 87 0.87 -1.90 11.81
N ALA A 88 1.85 -2.76 11.57
CA ALA A 88 2.34 -3.77 12.50
C ALA A 88 3.86 -3.77 12.60
N GLY A 89 4.39 -3.87 13.81
CA GLY A 89 5.81 -4.06 14.02
C GLY A 89 6.28 -5.46 13.61
N TYR A 90 7.52 -5.56 13.12
CA TYR A 90 8.12 -6.84 12.75
C TYR A 90 8.12 -7.86 13.90
N GLU A 91 8.40 -7.41 15.13
CA GLU A 91 8.39 -8.27 16.32
C GLU A 91 7.01 -8.84 16.64
N ASP A 92 5.94 -8.06 16.45
CA ASP A 92 4.56 -8.54 16.64
C ASP A 92 4.21 -9.60 15.57
N LEU A 93 4.62 -9.39 14.32
CA LEU A 93 4.43 -10.38 13.24
C LEU A 93 5.19 -11.68 13.53
N GLN A 94 6.36 -11.61 14.13
CA GLN A 94 7.20 -12.75 14.45
C GLN A 94 6.69 -13.52 15.67
N ASN A 95 6.27 -12.82 16.74
CA ASN A 95 6.10 -13.37 18.07
C ASN A 95 4.64 -13.32 18.60
N ASP A 96 3.80 -12.40 18.09
CA ASP A 96 2.43 -12.21 18.58
C ASP A 96 1.46 -11.84 17.45
N ILE A 97 1.31 -12.73 16.50
CA ILE A 97 0.47 -12.50 15.31
C ILE A 97 -1.01 -12.29 15.66
N GLU A 98 -1.51 -12.84 16.78
CA GLU A 98 -2.91 -12.66 17.18
C GLU A 98 -3.20 -11.22 17.62
N LYS A 99 -2.24 -10.52 18.21
CA LYS A 99 -2.32 -9.07 18.47
C LYS A 99 -2.52 -8.28 17.17
N VAL A 100 -1.79 -8.65 16.11
CA VAL A 100 -1.89 -8.02 14.80
C VAL A 100 -3.26 -8.32 14.16
N VAL A 101 -3.71 -9.57 14.19
CA VAL A 101 -5.06 -9.96 13.73
C VAL A 101 -6.13 -9.15 14.45
N GLN A 102 -6.04 -9.05 15.79
CA GLN A 102 -7.01 -8.30 16.58
C GLN A 102 -7.00 -6.80 16.23
N SER A 103 -5.83 -6.20 15.99
CA SER A 103 -5.70 -4.81 15.56
C SER A 103 -6.41 -4.58 14.22
N ALA A 104 -6.15 -5.41 13.22
CA ALA A 104 -6.80 -5.30 11.91
C ALA A 104 -8.33 -5.46 12.03
N LYS A 105 -8.80 -6.45 12.79
CA LYS A 105 -10.25 -6.67 13.02
C LYS A 105 -10.92 -5.52 13.75
N THR A 106 -10.21 -4.85 14.67
CA THR A 106 -10.74 -3.70 15.42
C THR A 106 -11.15 -2.55 14.51
N PHE A 107 -10.42 -2.36 13.43
CA PHE A 107 -10.71 -1.32 12.42
C PHE A 107 -11.47 -1.86 11.20
N GLY A 108 -11.60 -3.17 11.04
CA GLY A 108 -12.12 -3.79 9.82
C GLY A 108 -11.16 -3.66 8.64
N ALA A 109 -9.86 -3.52 8.92
CA ALA A 109 -8.83 -3.32 7.91
C ALA A 109 -8.63 -4.57 7.04
N LYS A 110 -8.47 -4.37 5.75
CA LYS A 110 -8.17 -5.41 4.75
C LYS A 110 -6.68 -5.74 4.68
N TYR A 111 -5.84 -4.79 5.09
CA TYR A 111 -4.39 -4.87 4.98
C TYR A 111 -3.72 -4.66 6.34
N VAL A 112 -2.58 -5.31 6.48
CA VAL A 112 -1.61 -5.06 7.54
C VAL A 112 -0.30 -4.69 6.86
N MET A 113 0.25 -3.52 7.19
CA MET A 113 1.50 -3.04 6.65
C MET A 113 2.62 -3.21 7.68
N CYS A 114 3.79 -3.67 7.25
CA CYS A 114 5.02 -3.65 8.03
C CYS A 114 6.09 -2.84 7.28
N ALA A 115 6.57 -1.76 7.90
CA ALA A 115 7.46 -0.81 7.25
C ALA A 115 8.95 -1.01 7.58
N TRP A 116 9.29 -1.84 8.53
CA TRP A 116 10.68 -1.95 8.98
C TRP A 116 11.08 -3.35 9.42
N ILE A 117 12.20 -3.83 8.88
CA ILE A 117 12.86 -5.05 9.34
C ILE A 117 14.02 -4.63 10.27
N PRO A 118 14.03 -5.03 11.54
CA PRO A 118 15.09 -4.64 12.49
C PRO A 118 16.48 -5.10 12.03
N HIS A 119 17.40 -4.16 11.94
CA HIS A 119 18.82 -4.39 11.64
C HIS A 119 19.67 -3.25 12.21
N ASP A 120 20.95 -3.49 12.40
CA ASP A 120 21.89 -2.51 12.96
C ASP A 120 22.57 -1.72 11.82
N GLY A 121 22.36 -0.41 11.79
CA GLY A 121 22.98 0.46 10.78
C GLY A 121 22.80 -0.08 9.37
N ASN A 122 23.90 -0.22 8.60
CA ASN A 122 23.87 -0.72 7.23
C ASN A 122 24.11 -2.25 7.13
N THR A 123 23.67 -3.04 8.11
CA THR A 123 23.95 -4.49 8.16
C THR A 123 22.88 -5.37 7.53
N PHE A 124 21.85 -4.76 6.88
CA PHE A 124 20.83 -5.54 6.20
C PHE A 124 21.47 -6.38 5.07
N ASP A 125 21.34 -7.69 5.14
CA ASP A 125 21.98 -8.65 4.25
C ASP A 125 21.02 -9.79 3.86
N ILE A 126 21.52 -10.74 3.06
CA ILE A 126 20.75 -11.89 2.60
C ILE A 126 20.28 -12.81 3.74
N ALA A 127 21.03 -12.91 4.84
CA ALA A 127 20.62 -13.73 5.99
C ALA A 127 19.38 -13.11 6.66
N LYS A 128 19.42 -11.80 6.90
CA LYS A 128 18.29 -11.05 7.43
C LYS A 128 17.10 -11.03 6.46
N THR A 129 17.34 -10.91 5.16
CA THR A 129 16.31 -10.98 4.11
C THR A 129 15.57 -12.32 4.14
N LYS A 130 16.32 -13.43 4.26
CA LYS A 130 15.74 -14.79 4.34
C LYS A 130 14.91 -14.98 5.60
N GLU A 131 15.41 -14.51 6.73
CA GLU A 131 14.70 -14.54 8.01
C GLU A 131 13.37 -13.76 7.90
N ALA A 132 13.42 -12.52 7.42
CA ALA A 132 12.25 -11.65 7.28
C ALA A 132 11.22 -12.24 6.30
N THR A 133 11.67 -12.78 5.17
CA THR A 133 10.78 -13.45 4.21
C THR A 133 10.05 -14.64 4.85
N ALA A 134 10.72 -15.43 5.69
CA ALA A 134 10.10 -16.53 6.40
C ALA A 134 9.07 -16.05 7.44
N VAL A 135 9.40 -14.99 8.19
CA VAL A 135 8.47 -14.36 9.16
C VAL A 135 7.23 -13.84 8.43
N PHE A 136 7.40 -13.07 7.36
CA PHE A 136 6.27 -12.52 6.60
C PHE A 136 5.39 -13.59 5.96
N ASN A 137 5.98 -14.66 5.42
CA ASN A 137 5.20 -15.78 4.88
C ASN A 137 4.38 -16.48 5.99
N LYS A 138 4.97 -16.70 7.17
CA LYS A 138 4.26 -17.30 8.31
C LYS A 138 3.12 -16.42 8.81
N ALA A 139 3.41 -15.13 9.04
CA ALA A 139 2.44 -14.15 9.50
C ALA A 139 1.33 -13.93 8.47
N GLY A 140 1.70 -13.73 7.20
CA GLY A 140 0.74 -13.52 6.11
C GLY A 140 -0.18 -14.72 5.88
N LYS A 141 0.32 -15.96 6.07
CA LYS A 141 -0.53 -17.15 6.05
C LYS A 141 -1.63 -17.08 7.12
N ARG A 142 -1.28 -16.70 8.37
CA ARG A 142 -2.24 -16.57 9.46
C ARG A 142 -3.25 -15.44 9.21
N LEU A 143 -2.77 -14.28 8.74
CA LEU A 143 -3.64 -13.14 8.39
C LEU A 143 -4.61 -13.49 7.26
N LYS A 144 -4.17 -14.24 6.26
CA LYS A 144 -5.01 -14.68 5.14
C LYS A 144 -6.17 -15.56 5.57
N GLU A 145 -6.05 -16.34 6.66
CA GLU A 145 -7.15 -17.13 7.24
C GLU A 145 -8.31 -16.23 7.73
N GLU A 146 -8.01 -14.95 8.02
CA GLU A 146 -8.99 -13.94 8.41
C GLU A 146 -9.41 -13.02 7.25
N GLY A 147 -8.93 -13.30 6.03
CA GLY A 147 -9.18 -12.45 4.86
C GLY A 147 -8.36 -11.16 4.82
N ILE A 148 -7.27 -11.11 5.59
CA ILE A 148 -6.38 -9.94 5.70
C ILE A 148 -5.09 -10.22 4.90
N THR A 149 -4.62 -9.23 4.15
CA THR A 149 -3.37 -9.31 3.39
C THR A 149 -2.25 -8.59 4.15
N LEU A 150 -1.12 -9.29 4.35
CA LEU A 150 0.12 -8.66 4.81
C LEU A 150 0.82 -8.00 3.63
N ALA A 151 1.17 -6.73 3.75
CA ALA A 151 1.98 -5.99 2.80
C ALA A 151 3.29 -5.51 3.47
N TYR A 152 4.42 -5.79 2.85
CA TYR A 152 5.71 -5.29 3.30
C TYR A 152 6.06 -4.00 2.55
N HIS A 153 6.36 -2.95 3.30
CA HIS A 153 6.79 -1.65 2.82
C HIS A 153 8.32 -1.55 2.87
N ALA A 154 8.98 -1.55 1.71
CA ALA A 154 10.43 -1.49 1.59
C ALA A 154 10.96 -0.06 1.78
N HIS A 155 12.17 0.08 2.40
CA HIS A 155 12.78 1.37 2.75
C HIS A 155 14.09 1.67 1.98
N GLY A 156 14.41 0.89 0.93
CA GLY A 156 15.58 1.17 0.08
C GLY A 156 16.77 0.25 0.35
N TYR A 157 17.00 -0.21 1.59
CA TYR A 157 18.10 -1.12 1.90
C TYR A 157 17.92 -2.52 1.27
N GLU A 158 16.74 -2.85 0.79
CA GLU A 158 16.43 -4.07 0.06
C GLU A 158 16.95 -4.06 -1.38
N PHE A 159 17.30 -2.88 -1.92
CA PHE A 159 17.82 -2.77 -3.29
C PHE A 159 19.32 -3.01 -3.38
N ARG A 160 19.98 -3.44 -2.29
CA ARG A 160 21.35 -3.92 -2.31
C ARG A 160 21.51 -5.11 -3.25
N PRO A 161 22.63 -5.15 -4.04
CA PRO A 161 22.89 -6.24 -4.98
C PRO A 161 22.93 -7.61 -4.28
N TYR A 162 22.27 -8.58 -4.89
CA TYR A 162 22.33 -9.98 -4.49
C TYR A 162 22.15 -10.89 -5.71
N GLU A 163 23.13 -11.77 -5.97
CA GLU A 163 23.19 -12.63 -7.16
C GLU A 163 23.04 -11.80 -8.45
N ASP A 164 22.04 -12.12 -9.29
CA ASP A 164 21.72 -11.44 -10.54
C ASP A 164 20.64 -10.33 -10.37
N GLY A 165 20.31 -9.97 -9.14
CA GLY A 165 19.29 -8.97 -8.80
C GLY A 165 19.61 -8.23 -7.48
N THR A 166 18.59 -8.07 -6.65
CA THR A 166 18.64 -7.39 -5.37
C THR A 166 18.09 -8.27 -4.24
N LEU A 167 18.26 -7.84 -2.99
CA LEU A 167 17.61 -8.47 -1.85
C LEU A 167 16.08 -8.38 -1.96
N PHE A 168 15.55 -7.28 -2.54
CA PHE A 168 14.12 -7.16 -2.84
C PHE A 168 13.65 -8.25 -3.81
N ASP A 169 14.42 -8.51 -4.88
CA ASP A 169 14.10 -9.57 -5.84
C ASP A 169 14.04 -10.94 -5.18
N TYR A 170 14.94 -11.20 -4.22
CA TYR A 170 14.86 -12.42 -3.42
C TYR A 170 13.54 -12.49 -2.65
N MET A 171 13.14 -11.40 -1.95
CA MET A 171 11.87 -11.36 -1.21
C MET A 171 10.68 -11.56 -2.13
N ALA A 172 10.62 -10.85 -3.25
CA ALA A 172 9.51 -10.90 -4.20
C ALA A 172 9.33 -12.29 -4.82
N LYS A 173 10.44 -12.95 -5.20
CA LYS A 173 10.42 -14.32 -5.73
C LYS A 173 9.98 -15.36 -4.69
N ASN A 174 10.20 -15.10 -3.40
CA ASN A 174 9.89 -16.01 -2.29
C ASN A 174 8.65 -15.60 -1.47
N ALA A 175 7.97 -14.50 -1.83
CA ALA A 175 6.71 -14.08 -1.21
C ALA A 175 5.56 -14.98 -1.66
N THR A 176 5.13 -15.89 -0.76
CA THR A 176 4.04 -16.85 -1.02
C THR A 176 2.74 -16.51 -0.29
N HIS A 177 2.84 -15.76 0.83
CA HIS A 177 1.70 -15.43 1.67
C HIS A 177 1.70 -13.94 2.09
N PHE A 178 2.56 -13.13 1.54
CA PHE A 178 2.53 -11.68 1.71
C PHE A 178 2.71 -10.99 0.36
N ALA A 179 2.34 -9.73 0.30
CA ALA A 179 2.48 -8.84 -0.84
C ALA A 179 3.35 -7.64 -0.47
N PHE A 180 3.41 -6.65 -1.34
CA PHE A 180 4.19 -5.44 -1.10
C PHE A 180 3.30 -4.21 -1.15
N GLU A 181 3.59 -3.29 -0.27
CA GLU A 181 3.27 -1.89 -0.38
C GLU A 181 4.52 -1.18 -0.89
N MET A 182 4.46 -0.72 -2.12
CA MET A 182 5.63 -0.07 -2.72
C MET A 182 5.61 1.42 -2.41
N ASP A 183 6.56 1.86 -1.60
CA ASP A 183 6.86 3.29 -1.49
C ASP A 183 7.77 3.72 -2.65
N VAL A 184 7.24 4.56 -3.52
CA VAL A 184 7.93 4.97 -4.75
C VAL A 184 9.17 5.83 -4.49
N TYR A 185 9.15 6.61 -3.38
CA TYR A 185 10.30 7.39 -2.92
C TYR A 185 11.43 6.46 -2.47
N TRP A 186 11.14 5.51 -1.59
CA TRP A 186 12.15 4.62 -1.03
C TRP A 186 12.73 3.66 -2.06
N VAL A 187 11.92 3.19 -3.02
CA VAL A 187 12.42 2.43 -4.18
C VAL A 187 13.42 3.28 -4.97
N HIS A 188 13.04 4.51 -5.34
CA HIS A 188 13.91 5.42 -6.10
C HIS A 188 15.16 5.80 -5.29
N HIS A 189 14.99 6.14 -4.01
CA HIS A 189 16.07 6.51 -3.09
C HIS A 189 17.09 5.38 -2.90
N GLY A 190 16.62 4.12 -2.82
CA GLY A 190 17.45 2.91 -2.74
C GLY A 190 18.14 2.52 -4.05
N GLY A 191 17.93 3.31 -5.13
CA GLY A 191 18.53 3.07 -6.45
C GLY A 191 17.72 2.15 -7.36
N GLY A 192 16.49 1.76 -6.96
CA GLY A 192 15.52 1.05 -7.81
C GLY A 192 14.75 1.99 -8.73
N ASP A 193 14.01 1.39 -9.66
CA ASP A 193 13.06 2.08 -10.53
C ASP A 193 11.65 1.57 -10.20
N PRO A 194 10.76 2.43 -9.63
CA PRO A 194 9.41 2.02 -9.24
C PRO A 194 8.58 1.47 -10.41
N LEU A 195 8.71 2.06 -11.60
CA LEU A 195 7.98 1.60 -12.78
C LEU A 195 8.48 0.25 -13.27
N ALA A 196 9.81 0.04 -13.30
CA ALA A 196 10.42 -1.24 -13.63
C ALA A 196 10.02 -2.33 -12.63
N LEU A 197 9.93 -1.99 -11.35
CA LEU A 197 9.53 -2.90 -10.27
C LEU A 197 8.07 -3.35 -10.43
N LEU A 198 7.13 -2.43 -10.73
CA LEU A 198 5.73 -2.77 -11.06
C LEU A 198 5.63 -3.70 -12.28
N ASN A 199 6.48 -3.50 -13.28
CA ASN A 199 6.51 -4.35 -14.47
C ASN A 199 7.09 -5.75 -14.18
N SER A 200 8.08 -5.84 -13.28
CA SER A 200 8.72 -7.11 -12.92
C SER A 200 7.86 -7.98 -12.00
N TYR A 201 7.05 -7.34 -11.14
CA TYR A 201 6.24 -8.00 -10.13
C TYR A 201 4.78 -7.53 -10.16
N PRO A 202 4.08 -7.66 -11.31
CA PRO A 202 2.76 -7.06 -11.53
C PRO A 202 1.64 -7.66 -10.65
N ASP A 203 1.90 -8.82 -10.03
CA ASP A 203 0.96 -9.53 -9.15
C ASP A 203 1.35 -9.46 -7.66
N LYS A 204 2.40 -8.71 -7.31
CA LYS A 204 2.94 -8.67 -5.95
C LYS A 204 2.70 -7.34 -5.24
N VAL A 205 2.57 -6.24 -5.97
CA VAL A 205 2.36 -4.91 -5.38
C VAL A 205 0.87 -4.64 -5.30
N VAL A 206 0.33 -4.55 -4.09
CA VAL A 206 -1.11 -4.39 -3.83
C VAL A 206 -1.48 -3.02 -3.29
N LEU A 207 -0.51 -2.31 -2.73
CA LEU A 207 -0.62 -0.95 -2.19
C LEU A 207 0.55 -0.10 -2.66
N LEU A 208 0.36 1.22 -2.70
CA LEU A 208 1.44 2.19 -2.96
C LEU A 208 1.47 3.26 -1.86
N HIS A 209 2.68 3.63 -1.44
CA HIS A 209 2.93 4.96 -0.89
C HIS A 209 3.39 5.87 -2.01
N LEU A 210 2.65 6.96 -2.19
CA LEU A 210 2.99 8.03 -3.12
C LEU A 210 3.70 9.13 -2.36
N LYS A 211 5.00 9.24 -2.59
CA LYS A 211 5.91 10.16 -1.94
C LYS A 211 6.93 10.63 -2.95
N ASP A 212 7.15 11.92 -3.08
CA ASP A 212 8.04 12.47 -4.11
C ASP A 212 9.27 13.12 -3.48
N MET A 213 10.37 13.11 -4.21
CA MET A 213 11.68 13.50 -3.73
C MET A 213 12.17 14.75 -4.46
N GLU A 214 12.63 15.75 -3.70
CA GLU A 214 13.20 16.99 -4.24
C GLU A 214 14.32 16.71 -5.25
N HIS A 215 14.36 17.51 -6.33
CA HIS A 215 15.39 17.38 -7.35
C HIS A 215 16.80 17.59 -6.80
N GLY A 216 17.71 16.69 -7.14
CA GLY A 216 19.12 16.75 -6.74
C GLY A 216 19.46 16.02 -5.45
N VAL A 217 18.49 15.53 -4.70
CA VAL A 217 18.71 14.60 -3.58
C VAL A 217 19.33 13.31 -4.14
N LYS A 218 20.41 12.87 -3.52
CA LYS A 218 21.09 11.63 -3.90
C LYS A 218 20.61 10.51 -2.98
N GLY A 219 20.04 9.49 -3.58
CA GLY A 219 19.62 8.30 -2.86
C GLY A 219 20.79 7.53 -2.23
N ASN A 220 20.43 6.67 -1.28
CA ASN A 220 21.33 5.72 -0.63
C ASN A 220 20.52 4.51 -0.14
N ASP A 221 21.20 3.51 0.40
CA ASP A 221 20.60 2.26 0.84
C ASP A 221 20.48 2.13 2.37
N THR A 222 20.36 3.26 3.08
CA THR A 222 20.27 3.26 4.55
C THR A 222 18.83 3.16 5.08
N GLY A 223 17.83 3.48 4.26
CA GLY A 223 16.45 3.63 4.69
C GLY A 223 16.18 4.90 5.49
N HIS A 224 17.08 5.88 5.41
CA HIS A 224 16.99 7.16 6.11
C HIS A 224 17.32 8.32 5.18
N GLU A 225 16.51 9.36 5.27
CA GLU A 225 16.73 10.64 4.57
C GLU A 225 16.08 11.77 5.38
N ASP A 226 16.49 13.02 5.09
CA ASP A 226 15.84 14.20 5.65
C ASP A 226 14.41 14.30 5.10
N VAL A 227 13.43 14.24 5.99
CA VAL A 227 12.01 14.32 5.61
C VAL A 227 11.64 15.63 4.92
N GLU A 228 12.43 16.70 5.11
CA GLU A 228 12.21 17.98 4.42
C GLU A 228 12.48 17.92 2.91
N THR A 229 13.07 16.81 2.41
CA THR A 229 13.22 16.52 0.97
C THR A 229 11.92 16.04 0.31
N ASN A 230 10.85 15.79 1.09
CA ASN A 230 9.54 15.48 0.55
C ASN A 230 8.92 16.71 -0.09
N VAL A 231 8.41 16.58 -1.31
CA VAL A 231 7.80 17.65 -2.09
C VAL A 231 6.42 17.23 -2.60
N VAL A 232 5.65 18.21 -3.08
CA VAL A 232 4.35 17.96 -3.73
C VAL A 232 4.51 16.92 -4.84
N LEU A 233 3.65 15.92 -4.89
CA LEU A 233 3.68 14.86 -5.91
C LEU A 233 3.71 15.46 -7.31
N GLY A 234 4.59 14.93 -8.17
CA GLY A 234 4.79 15.38 -9.54
C GLY A 234 5.67 16.62 -9.68
N THR A 235 6.22 17.17 -8.59
CA THR A 235 7.18 18.30 -8.64
C THR A 235 8.60 17.87 -8.31
N GLY A 236 8.82 16.63 -7.92
CA GLY A 236 10.12 16.05 -7.61
C GLY A 236 10.69 15.21 -8.74
N GLN A 237 11.61 14.31 -8.38
CA GLN A 237 12.36 13.51 -9.35
C GLN A 237 11.83 12.08 -9.53
N VAL A 238 10.78 11.66 -8.76
CA VAL A 238 10.15 10.35 -8.93
C VAL A 238 9.08 10.43 -10.01
N ASP A 239 9.03 9.46 -10.93
CA ASP A 239 7.97 9.40 -11.97
C ASP A 239 6.63 8.94 -11.39
N ILE A 240 6.01 9.80 -10.57
CA ILE A 240 4.72 9.52 -9.94
C ILE A 240 3.63 9.27 -10.99
N ALA A 241 3.61 10.08 -12.07
CA ALA A 241 2.58 9.95 -13.11
C ALA A 241 2.67 8.60 -13.84
N GLY A 242 3.88 8.17 -14.21
CA GLY A 242 4.11 6.88 -14.86
C GLY A 242 3.72 5.71 -13.96
N VAL A 243 4.08 5.77 -12.66
CA VAL A 243 3.73 4.75 -11.68
C VAL A 243 2.21 4.65 -11.48
N VAL A 244 1.53 5.77 -11.25
CA VAL A 244 0.06 5.81 -11.05
C VAL A 244 -0.66 5.28 -12.28
N LYS A 245 -0.27 5.71 -13.48
CA LYS A 245 -0.83 5.19 -14.74
C LYS A 245 -0.65 3.68 -14.84
N ARG A 246 0.57 3.19 -14.58
CA ARG A 246 0.87 1.76 -14.67
C ARG A 246 0.10 0.94 -13.64
N ALA A 247 -0.01 1.42 -12.41
CA ALA A 247 -0.81 0.78 -11.38
C ALA A 247 -2.29 0.69 -11.77
N LYS A 248 -2.85 1.77 -12.37
CA LYS A 248 -4.21 1.76 -12.94
C LYS A 248 -4.39 0.70 -14.04
N GLU A 249 -3.40 0.55 -14.93
CA GLU A 249 -3.43 -0.46 -15.99
C GLU A 249 -3.39 -1.89 -15.44
N LEU A 250 -2.61 -2.14 -14.40
CA LEU A 250 -2.49 -3.45 -13.77
C LEU A 250 -3.77 -3.85 -13.00
N GLY A 251 -4.46 -2.87 -12.38
CA GLY A 251 -5.72 -3.08 -11.66
C GLY A 251 -5.63 -3.93 -10.38
N ILE A 252 -4.42 -4.21 -9.89
CA ILE A 252 -4.18 -4.98 -8.67
C ILE A 252 -3.97 -4.10 -7.44
N VAL A 253 -3.40 -2.91 -7.63
CA VAL A 253 -3.23 -1.91 -6.57
C VAL A 253 -4.61 -1.39 -6.18
N GLU A 254 -5.04 -1.64 -4.93
CA GLU A 254 -6.36 -1.22 -4.47
C GLU A 254 -6.34 0.21 -3.90
N TYR A 255 -5.30 0.54 -3.13
CA TYR A 255 -5.14 1.86 -2.51
C TYR A 255 -3.76 2.44 -2.80
N MET A 256 -3.74 3.77 -2.97
CA MET A 256 -2.53 4.58 -3.10
C MET A 256 -2.57 5.63 -1.99
N PHE A 257 -1.70 5.51 -0.99
CA PHE A 257 -1.65 6.46 0.12
C PHE A 257 -0.61 7.55 -0.15
N ILE A 258 -1.02 8.81 -0.04
CA ILE A 258 -0.05 9.90 0.03
C ILE A 258 0.70 9.75 1.36
N GLU A 259 2.03 9.79 1.31
CA GLU A 259 2.88 9.91 2.47
C GLU A 259 3.82 11.11 2.29
N ASP A 260 3.68 12.11 3.13
CA ASP A 260 4.50 13.31 3.16
C ASP A 260 4.86 13.62 4.61
N GLU A 261 6.12 13.53 4.95
CA GLU A 261 6.58 13.63 6.33
C GLU A 261 7.17 14.99 6.68
N CYS A 262 7.28 15.90 5.70
CA CYS A 262 7.92 17.18 5.91
C CYS A 262 7.07 18.15 6.76
N SER A 263 7.69 19.21 7.21
CA SER A 263 7.03 20.25 8.00
C SER A 263 5.89 20.97 7.24
N ARG A 264 5.89 20.90 5.89
CA ARG A 264 4.93 21.54 4.99
C ARG A 264 3.75 20.64 4.59
N VAL A 265 3.62 19.45 5.19
CA VAL A 265 2.62 18.42 4.83
C VAL A 265 1.20 18.97 4.68
N VAL A 266 0.76 19.88 5.58
CA VAL A 266 -0.60 20.46 5.54
C VAL A 266 -0.86 21.28 4.28
N GLU A 267 0.18 21.89 3.71
CA GLU A 267 0.10 22.65 2.46
C GLU A 267 0.33 21.74 1.23
N GLN A 268 1.17 20.73 1.37
CA GLN A 268 1.57 19.87 0.26
C GLN A 268 0.51 18.83 -0.10
N VAL A 269 -0.14 18.18 0.87
CA VAL A 269 -1.13 17.13 0.60
C VAL A 269 -2.28 17.61 -0.30
N PRO A 270 -2.92 18.78 -0.08
CA PRO A 270 -3.95 19.28 -0.99
C PRO A 270 -3.46 19.54 -2.41
N ASN A 271 -2.19 19.94 -2.59
CA ASN A 271 -1.59 20.15 -3.90
C ASN A 271 -1.25 18.81 -4.58
N SER A 272 -0.80 17.82 -3.81
CA SER A 272 -0.58 16.46 -4.29
C SER A 272 -1.89 15.79 -4.75
N LEU A 273 -2.99 16.02 -4.03
CA LEU A 273 -4.33 15.55 -4.46
C LEU A 273 -4.72 16.16 -5.81
N LYS A 274 -4.57 17.48 -6.01
CA LYS A 274 -4.85 18.14 -7.29
C LYS A 274 -4.03 17.58 -8.44
N PHE A 275 -2.75 17.26 -8.18
CA PHE A 275 -1.91 16.61 -9.18
C PHE A 275 -2.47 15.23 -9.55
N LEU A 276 -2.81 14.38 -8.57
CA LEU A 276 -3.37 13.05 -8.81
C LEU A 276 -4.73 13.09 -9.53
N GLU A 277 -5.57 14.08 -9.24
CA GLU A 277 -6.84 14.31 -9.94
C GLU A 277 -6.63 14.69 -11.43
N SER A 278 -5.46 15.22 -11.79
CA SER A 278 -5.13 15.59 -13.16
C SER A 278 -4.65 14.43 -14.02
N LEU A 279 -4.36 13.25 -13.42
CA LEU A 279 -3.90 12.03 -14.09
C LEU A 279 -5.07 11.13 -14.53
#